data_e33ced8ccde52741dd38c52c1136695a
#
_entry.id   e33ced8ccde52741dd38c52c1136695a
#
_cell.length_a   1.000
_cell.length_b   1.000
_cell.length_c   1.000
_cell.angle_alpha   90.00
_cell.angle_beta   90.00
_cell.angle_gamma   90.00
#
_symmetry.space_group_name_H-M   'P 1'
#
loop_
_entity.id
_entity.type
_entity.pdbx_description
1 polymer ?
#
loop_
_entity_poly.entity_id
_entity_poly.type
_entity_poly.pdbx_seq_one_letter_code
_entity_poly.pdbx_strand_id
1 'polypeptide(L)'
;MGMIRISLVLLAQAAILSGCYIVPVRGPDGTVIYDHYPLPPVGAPMPMAVPAPGPAPAGQMPAVLTARLYPSNDLAAQTGIVSGTVTNMMTGKGRFQVNYVGEVLTGEATRVSNEDKRGVASAYSPRGTYMSCDYQMTTPYQGTGDCRFSNGATYTLHLGGN
;
A
#
# COMPACT_ATOMS: atom_id res chain seq x y z
N MET A 1 -30.53 -41.54 52.92
CA MET A 1 -29.27 -41.57 52.12
C MET A 1 -29.48 -41.45 50.61
N GLY A 2 -30.69 -41.37 50.08
CA GLY A 2 -30.93 -41.28 48.62
C GLY A 2 -30.94 -39.89 48.02
N MET A 3 -31.30 -38.86 48.80
CA MET A 3 -31.48 -37.48 48.26
C MET A 3 -30.15 -36.72 48.00
N ILE A 4 -29.09 -37.03 48.75
CA ILE A 4 -27.77 -36.38 48.56
C ILE A 4 -27.06 -36.86 47.30
N ARG A 5 -27.31 -38.08 46.85
CA ARG A 5 -26.67 -38.62 45.64
C ARG A 5 -27.26 -38.04 44.33
N ILE A 6 -28.54 -37.67 44.35
CA ILE A 6 -29.21 -37.10 43.17
C ILE A 6 -28.77 -35.64 42.95
N SER A 7 -28.56 -34.86 44.02
CA SER A 7 -28.04 -33.49 43.92
C SER A 7 -26.58 -33.41 43.41
N LEU A 8 -25.73 -34.38 43.72
CA LEU A 8 -24.35 -34.38 43.21
C LEU A 8 -24.27 -34.72 41.71
N VAL A 9 -25.18 -35.52 41.19
CA VAL A 9 -25.23 -35.88 39.76
C VAL A 9 -25.74 -34.70 38.92
N LEU A 10 -26.66 -33.91 39.43
CA LEU A 10 -27.17 -32.73 38.74
C LEU A 10 -26.16 -31.56 38.70
N LEU A 11 -25.28 -31.40 39.68
CA LEU A 11 -24.22 -30.40 39.64
C LEU A 11 -23.08 -30.77 38.68
N ALA A 12 -22.86 -32.04 38.41
CA ALA A 12 -21.82 -32.48 37.48
C ALA A 12 -22.16 -32.29 36.00
N GLN A 13 -23.45 -32.12 35.66
CA GLN A 13 -23.90 -31.94 34.26
C GLN A 13 -23.90 -30.49 33.81
N ALA A 14 -23.71 -29.50 34.68
CA ALA A 14 -23.70 -28.08 34.32
C ALA A 14 -22.36 -27.58 33.74
N ALA A 15 -21.33 -28.43 33.70
CA ALA A 15 -19.94 -28.02 33.38
C ALA A 15 -19.51 -28.28 31.93
N ILE A 16 -20.38 -28.76 31.02
CA ILE A 16 -19.94 -29.25 29.70
C ILE A 16 -20.51 -28.44 28.52
N LEU A 17 -21.00 -27.25 28.73
CA LEU A 17 -21.50 -26.38 27.64
C LEU A 17 -20.57 -25.18 27.38
N SER A 18 -19.26 -25.45 27.27
CA SER A 18 -18.34 -24.49 26.66
C SER A 18 -18.39 -24.63 25.13
N GLY A 19 -19.30 -23.94 24.49
CA GLY A 19 -19.36 -23.86 23.06
C GLY A 19 -18.42 -22.77 22.54
N CYS A 20 -17.88 -22.95 21.34
CA CYS A 20 -17.23 -21.90 20.57
C CYS A 20 -18.09 -21.56 19.37
N TYR A 21 -18.12 -20.29 18.95
CA TYR A 21 -18.70 -19.92 17.67
C TYR A 21 -17.60 -19.56 16.67
N ILE A 22 -17.90 -19.78 15.41
CA ILE A 22 -16.95 -19.58 14.31
C ILE A 22 -17.41 -18.35 13.51
N VAL A 23 -16.50 -17.41 13.31
CA VAL A 23 -16.76 -16.20 12.51
C VAL A 23 -15.90 -16.23 11.24
N PRO A 24 -16.51 -16.14 10.06
CA PRO A 24 -15.74 -15.96 8.82
C PRO A 24 -15.19 -14.52 8.75
N VAL A 25 -13.89 -14.37 8.71
CA VAL A 25 -13.19 -13.10 8.55
C VAL A 25 -12.52 -13.06 7.18
N ARG A 26 -12.67 -11.97 6.43
CA ARG A 26 -11.98 -11.78 5.16
C ARG A 26 -10.61 -11.15 5.40
N GLY A 27 -9.57 -11.84 4.96
CA GLY A 27 -8.22 -11.30 4.88
C GLY A 27 -8.10 -10.20 3.81
N PRO A 28 -7.02 -9.41 3.85
CA PRO A 28 -6.77 -8.32 2.89
C PRO A 28 -6.54 -8.83 1.45
N ASP A 29 -6.25 -10.10 1.27
CA ASP A 29 -6.09 -10.83 0.01
C ASP A 29 -7.39 -11.42 -0.54
N GLY A 30 -8.52 -11.22 0.18
CA GLY A 30 -9.83 -11.77 -0.18
C GLY A 30 -10.07 -13.20 0.29
N THR A 31 -9.11 -13.85 0.93
CA THR A 31 -9.28 -15.18 1.52
C THR A 31 -10.23 -15.13 2.72
N VAL A 32 -11.03 -16.18 2.92
CA VAL A 32 -11.91 -16.32 4.08
C VAL A 32 -11.22 -17.22 5.10
N ILE A 33 -10.89 -16.66 6.25
CA ILE A 33 -10.37 -17.38 7.41
C ILE A 33 -11.48 -17.53 8.44
N TYR A 34 -11.49 -18.63 9.18
CA TYR A 34 -12.48 -18.91 10.21
C TYR A 34 -11.83 -18.79 11.58
N ASP A 35 -12.18 -17.73 12.31
CA ASP A 35 -11.71 -17.52 13.68
C ASP A 35 -12.66 -18.15 14.68
N HIS A 36 -12.09 -18.79 15.72
CA HIS A 36 -12.81 -19.48 16.78
C HIS A 36 -12.85 -18.61 18.03
N TYR A 37 -14.05 -18.27 18.50
CA TYR A 37 -14.24 -17.51 19.73
C TYR A 37 -14.97 -18.35 20.77
N PRO A 38 -14.51 -18.36 22.03
CA PRO A 38 -15.24 -18.99 23.12
C PRO A 38 -16.56 -18.24 23.37
N LEU A 39 -17.62 -18.99 23.65
CA LEU A 39 -18.90 -18.36 24.04
C LEU A 39 -18.70 -17.64 25.39
N PRO A 40 -19.21 -16.42 25.55
CA PRO A 40 -19.21 -15.73 26.83
C PRO A 40 -20.05 -16.49 27.85
N PRO A 41 -19.67 -16.47 29.13
CA PRO A 41 -20.43 -17.11 30.17
C PRO A 41 -21.88 -16.60 30.21
N VAL A 42 -22.82 -17.49 30.50
CA VAL A 42 -24.24 -17.16 30.59
C VAL A 42 -24.46 -16.04 31.62
N GLY A 43 -25.05 -14.93 31.19
CA GLY A 43 -25.28 -13.76 32.06
C GLY A 43 -24.27 -12.63 31.93
N ALA A 44 -23.22 -12.78 31.11
CA ALA A 44 -22.37 -11.65 30.76
C ALA A 44 -23.19 -10.64 29.89
N PRO A 45 -23.06 -9.33 30.16
CA PRO A 45 -23.68 -8.34 29.27
C PRO A 45 -23.11 -8.53 27.86
N MET A 46 -23.98 -8.77 26.91
CA MET A 46 -23.57 -8.85 25.51
C MET A 46 -22.86 -7.54 25.14
N PRO A 47 -21.65 -7.58 24.59
CA PRO A 47 -21.06 -6.38 24.03
C PRO A 47 -22.05 -5.83 23.00
N MET A 48 -22.52 -4.60 23.18
CA MET A 48 -23.36 -3.93 22.19
C MET A 48 -22.60 -4.04 20.86
N ALA A 49 -23.28 -4.56 19.84
CA ALA A 49 -22.71 -4.63 18.50
C ALA A 49 -22.25 -3.21 18.14
N VAL A 50 -20.93 -3.02 18.12
CA VAL A 50 -20.37 -1.79 17.57
C VAL A 50 -20.88 -1.74 16.14
N PRO A 51 -21.56 -0.66 15.70
CA PRO A 51 -21.99 -0.53 14.33
C PRO A 51 -20.80 -0.90 13.44
N ALA A 52 -20.99 -1.84 12.52
CA ALA A 52 -19.94 -2.20 11.58
C ALA A 52 -19.38 -0.90 11.00
N PRO A 53 -18.05 -0.69 10.98
CA PRO A 53 -17.49 0.48 10.33
C PRO A 53 -18.15 0.58 8.96
N GLY A 54 -18.82 1.71 8.70
CA GLY A 54 -19.39 1.96 7.39
C GLY A 54 -18.32 1.69 6.33
N PRO A 55 -18.69 1.37 5.07
CA PRO A 55 -17.70 1.15 4.03
C PRO A 55 -16.72 2.30 4.09
N ALA A 56 -15.44 1.98 4.34
CA ALA A 56 -14.39 2.98 4.35
C ALA A 56 -14.54 3.77 3.04
N PRO A 57 -14.48 5.11 3.07
CA PRO A 57 -14.56 5.88 1.85
C PRO A 57 -13.54 5.26 0.89
N ALA A 58 -13.99 4.89 -0.31
CA ALA A 58 -13.15 4.25 -1.30
C ALA A 58 -11.95 5.16 -1.53
N GLY A 59 -10.85 4.86 -0.85
CA GLY A 59 -9.60 5.57 -1.01
C GLY A 59 -9.23 5.47 -2.49
N GLN A 60 -8.77 6.56 -3.08
CA GLN A 60 -8.32 6.54 -4.47
C GLN A 60 -7.28 5.42 -4.60
N MET A 61 -7.55 4.44 -5.45
CA MET A 61 -6.63 3.33 -5.67
C MET A 61 -5.31 3.85 -6.25
N PRO A 62 -4.17 3.28 -5.84
CA PRO A 62 -2.88 3.61 -6.43
C PRO A 62 -2.94 3.46 -7.95
N ALA A 63 -2.41 4.46 -8.66
CA ALA A 63 -2.35 4.45 -10.13
C ALA A 63 -0.90 4.24 -10.58
N VAL A 64 -0.71 3.34 -11.53
CA VAL A 64 0.58 3.13 -12.18
C VAL A 64 0.65 4.02 -13.42
N LEU A 65 1.67 4.88 -13.47
CA LEU A 65 1.94 5.79 -14.57
C LEU A 65 3.22 5.35 -15.28
N THR A 66 3.26 5.53 -16.59
CA THR A 66 4.50 5.40 -17.36
C THR A 66 5.36 6.63 -17.14
N ALA A 67 6.65 6.43 -16.89
CA ALA A 67 7.67 7.48 -16.87
C ALA A 67 8.54 7.34 -18.11
N ARG A 68 8.67 8.41 -18.89
CA ARG A 68 9.59 8.48 -20.03
C ARG A 68 10.53 9.67 -19.82
N LEU A 69 11.83 9.38 -19.90
CA LEU A 69 12.89 10.35 -19.74
C LEU A 69 13.56 10.55 -21.09
N TYR A 70 13.42 11.76 -21.63
CA TYR A 70 14.00 12.15 -22.91
C TYR A 70 15.34 12.87 -22.66
N PRO A 71 16.41 12.49 -23.38
CA PRO A 71 17.73 13.09 -23.17
C PRO A 71 17.70 14.59 -23.40
N SER A 72 18.30 15.35 -22.49
CA SER A 72 18.43 16.81 -22.57
C SER A 72 19.87 17.31 -22.61
N ASN A 73 20.86 16.38 -22.60
CA ASN A 73 22.26 16.71 -22.88
C ASN A 73 22.95 15.58 -23.69
N ASP A 74 24.15 15.86 -24.18
CA ASP A 74 24.92 14.94 -25.05
C ASP A 74 25.23 13.60 -24.36
N LEU A 75 25.46 13.63 -23.04
CA LEU A 75 25.74 12.43 -22.29
C LEU A 75 24.51 11.53 -22.20
N ALA A 76 23.36 12.11 -21.97
CA ALA A 76 22.08 11.39 -21.96
C ALA A 76 21.72 10.87 -23.36
N ALA A 77 22.05 11.63 -24.42
CA ALA A 77 21.79 11.25 -25.81
C ALA A 77 22.50 9.94 -26.19
N GLN A 78 23.66 9.64 -25.60
CA GLN A 78 24.37 8.39 -25.82
C GLN A 78 23.60 7.16 -25.29
N THR A 79 22.83 7.34 -24.24
CA THR A 79 21.99 6.28 -23.67
C THR A 79 20.61 6.23 -24.38
N GLY A 80 20.13 7.38 -24.88
CA GLY A 80 18.82 7.51 -25.48
C GLY A 80 17.69 7.64 -24.46
N ILE A 81 16.46 7.26 -24.88
CA ILE A 81 15.26 7.37 -24.05
C ILE A 81 15.31 6.30 -22.96
N VAL A 82 15.03 6.73 -21.73
CA VAL A 82 14.94 5.87 -20.55
C VAL A 82 13.47 5.72 -20.15
N SER A 83 13.05 4.52 -19.83
CA SER A 83 11.66 4.23 -19.45
C SER A 83 11.59 3.68 -18.03
N GLY A 84 10.47 3.97 -17.37
CA GLY A 84 10.19 3.52 -16.03
C GLY A 84 8.72 3.59 -15.70
N THR A 85 8.40 3.34 -14.44
CA THR A 85 7.04 3.41 -13.90
C THR A 85 7.03 4.20 -12.60
N VAL A 86 5.91 4.88 -12.35
CA VAL A 86 5.61 5.54 -11.08
C VAL A 86 4.28 5.01 -10.58
N THR A 87 4.26 4.42 -9.40
CA THR A 87 3.02 4.08 -8.71
C THR A 87 2.63 5.27 -7.83
N ASN A 88 1.66 6.06 -8.28
CA ASN A 88 1.10 7.15 -7.50
C ASN A 88 0.20 6.57 -6.41
N MET A 89 0.59 6.74 -5.14
CA MET A 89 -0.15 6.23 -3.98
C MET A 89 -1.35 7.10 -3.60
N MET A 90 -1.62 8.18 -4.34
CA MET A 90 -2.69 9.16 -4.09
C MET A 90 -2.63 9.84 -2.71
N THR A 91 -1.53 9.67 -1.98
CA THR A 91 -1.26 10.25 -0.65
C THR A 91 -0.24 11.39 -0.71
N GLY A 92 0.14 11.82 -1.92
CA GLY A 92 1.27 12.74 -2.14
C GLY A 92 2.62 12.04 -2.19
N LYS A 93 2.63 10.72 -2.10
CA LYS A 93 3.81 9.86 -2.28
C LYS A 93 3.66 8.97 -3.50
N GLY A 94 4.78 8.55 -4.07
CA GLY A 94 4.84 7.59 -5.16
C GLY A 94 6.08 6.72 -5.06
N ARG A 95 6.01 5.53 -5.65
CA ARG A 95 7.18 4.68 -5.88
C ARG A 95 7.62 4.82 -7.32
N PHE A 96 8.92 4.96 -7.50
CA PHE A 96 9.54 5.18 -8.79
C PHE A 96 10.48 4.04 -9.14
N GLN A 97 10.39 3.53 -10.37
CA GLN A 97 11.28 2.49 -10.86
C GLN A 97 11.68 2.83 -12.29
N VAL A 98 12.98 2.82 -12.57
CA VAL A 98 13.56 3.19 -13.87
C VAL A 98 14.62 2.18 -14.26
N ASN A 99 14.66 1.81 -15.54
CA ASN A 99 15.72 1.00 -16.10
C ASN A 99 16.71 1.90 -16.83
N TYR A 100 17.91 2.04 -16.28
CA TYR A 100 18.98 2.88 -16.81
C TYR A 100 20.24 2.06 -17.04
N VAL A 101 20.68 1.95 -18.29
CA VAL A 101 21.91 1.24 -18.70
C VAL A 101 22.01 -0.17 -18.08
N GLY A 102 20.89 -0.92 -18.15
CA GLY A 102 20.82 -2.27 -17.59
C GLY A 102 20.79 -2.35 -16.05
N GLU A 103 20.60 -1.22 -15.37
CA GLU A 103 20.38 -1.16 -13.93
C GLU A 103 18.93 -0.76 -13.64
N VAL A 104 18.34 -1.38 -12.63
CA VAL A 104 17.05 -0.98 -12.10
C VAL A 104 17.29 -0.04 -10.93
N LEU A 105 16.89 1.23 -11.09
CA LEU A 105 16.85 2.20 -10.02
C LEU A 105 15.46 2.18 -9.38
N THR A 106 15.42 2.09 -8.07
CA THR A 106 14.17 2.17 -7.30
C THR A 106 14.23 3.33 -6.33
N GLY A 107 13.10 3.97 -6.11
CA GLY A 107 13.06 5.12 -5.22
C GLY A 107 11.66 5.63 -4.96
N GLU A 108 11.60 6.81 -4.36
CA GLU A 108 10.37 7.44 -3.95
C GLU A 108 10.21 8.83 -4.57
N ALA A 109 8.97 9.19 -4.81
CA ALA A 109 8.53 10.53 -5.17
C ALA A 109 7.69 11.11 -4.04
N THR A 110 7.94 12.36 -3.69
CA THR A 110 7.21 13.05 -2.62
C THR A 110 6.74 14.41 -3.13
N ARG A 111 5.46 14.70 -2.92
CA ARG A 111 4.92 16.03 -3.20
C ARG A 111 5.40 17.03 -2.14
N VAL A 112 5.94 18.16 -2.58
CA VAL A 112 6.45 19.24 -1.70
C VAL A 112 5.53 20.46 -1.69
N SER A 113 4.67 20.63 -2.72
CA SER A 113 3.65 21.67 -2.78
C SER A 113 2.33 21.09 -3.27
N ASN A 114 1.25 21.34 -2.53
CA ASN A 114 -0.11 20.95 -2.93
C ASN A 114 -0.71 21.94 -3.94
N GLU A 115 -0.44 23.22 -3.79
CA GLU A 115 -0.95 24.27 -4.68
C GLU A 115 -0.37 24.12 -6.08
N ASP A 116 0.95 24.05 -6.19
CA ASP A 116 1.64 23.93 -7.48
C ASP A 116 1.72 22.49 -7.98
N LYS A 117 1.26 21.50 -7.20
CA LYS A 117 1.38 20.06 -7.50
C LYS A 117 2.81 19.63 -7.81
N ARG A 118 3.79 20.29 -7.19
CA ARG A 118 5.22 20.05 -7.37
C ARG A 118 5.72 18.99 -6.38
N GLY A 119 6.74 18.27 -6.81
CA GLY A 119 7.38 17.29 -5.97
C GLY A 119 8.81 16.99 -6.40
N VAL A 120 9.47 16.22 -5.59
CA VAL A 120 10.82 15.69 -5.83
C VAL A 120 10.78 14.18 -5.84
N ALA A 121 11.63 13.57 -6.66
CA ALA A 121 11.81 12.13 -6.69
C ALA A 121 13.30 11.79 -6.63
N SER A 122 13.63 10.69 -5.98
CA SER A 122 14.98 10.15 -5.99
C SER A 122 14.94 8.64 -6.12
N ALA A 123 15.87 8.10 -6.89
CA ALA A 123 16.01 6.67 -7.09
C ALA A 123 17.51 6.28 -7.14
N TYR A 124 17.78 5.05 -6.73
CA TYR A 124 19.15 4.52 -6.70
C TYR A 124 19.17 3.04 -7.11
N SER A 125 20.30 2.60 -7.61
CA SER A 125 20.57 1.19 -7.87
C SER A 125 21.51 0.61 -6.82
N PRO A 126 21.52 -0.72 -6.62
CA PRO A 126 22.51 -1.38 -5.76
C PRO A 126 23.96 -1.16 -6.20
N ARG A 127 24.19 -0.79 -7.46
CA ARG A 127 25.53 -0.50 -8.01
C ARG A 127 25.99 0.95 -7.80
N GLY A 128 25.16 1.77 -7.14
CA GLY A 128 25.53 3.14 -6.77
C GLY A 128 25.10 4.21 -7.77
N THR A 129 24.42 3.86 -8.86
CA THR A 129 23.80 4.87 -9.72
C THR A 129 22.66 5.55 -8.98
N TYR A 130 22.67 6.89 -8.96
CA TYR A 130 21.67 7.71 -8.31
C TYR A 130 21.02 8.64 -9.33
N MET A 131 19.73 8.92 -9.12
CA MET A 131 18.95 9.86 -9.90
C MET A 131 18.10 10.74 -8.98
N SER A 132 18.02 12.03 -9.29
CA SER A 132 17.09 12.97 -8.68
C SER A 132 16.26 13.67 -9.74
N CYS A 133 14.99 13.92 -9.44
CA CYS A 133 14.07 14.64 -10.33
C CYS A 133 13.29 15.70 -9.55
N ASP A 134 13.07 16.84 -10.19
CA ASP A 134 12.03 17.79 -9.83
C ASP A 134 10.87 17.61 -10.80
N TYR A 135 9.65 17.47 -10.31
CA TYR A 135 8.48 17.24 -11.17
C TYR A 135 7.30 18.13 -10.79
N GLN A 136 6.42 18.35 -11.75
CA GLN A 136 5.14 19.01 -11.58
C GLN A 136 4.03 18.19 -12.24
N MET A 137 2.99 17.88 -11.47
CA MET A 137 1.81 17.20 -12.00
C MET A 137 0.81 18.21 -12.55
N THR A 138 0.34 17.99 -13.76
CA THR A 138 -0.78 18.76 -14.36
C THR A 138 -2.11 18.17 -13.96
N THR A 139 -2.21 16.84 -13.95
CA THR A 139 -3.36 16.06 -13.48
C THR A 139 -2.89 14.99 -12.51
N PRO A 140 -3.78 14.25 -11.82
CA PRO A 140 -3.38 13.09 -11.01
C PRO A 140 -2.63 12.01 -11.81
N TYR A 141 -2.73 12.02 -13.14
CA TYR A 141 -2.21 10.99 -14.04
C TYR A 141 -1.18 11.48 -15.05
N GLN A 142 -0.86 12.78 -15.05
CA GLN A 142 0.08 13.38 -16.00
C GLN A 142 0.94 14.44 -15.33
N GLY A 143 2.18 14.52 -15.76
CA GLY A 143 3.12 15.51 -15.26
C GLY A 143 4.39 15.56 -16.10
N THR A 144 5.20 16.55 -15.84
CA THR A 144 6.51 16.76 -16.45
C THR A 144 7.54 17.09 -15.39
N GLY A 145 8.82 16.98 -15.74
CA GLY A 145 9.90 17.32 -14.82
C GLY A 145 11.26 17.21 -15.46
N ASP A 146 12.28 17.43 -14.66
CA ASP A 146 13.68 17.30 -15.05
C ASP A 146 14.39 16.37 -14.09
N CYS A 147 15.19 15.46 -14.65
CA CYS A 147 15.93 14.45 -13.91
C CYS A 147 17.43 14.58 -14.18
N ARG A 148 18.23 14.34 -13.14
CA ARG A 148 19.69 14.31 -13.22
C ARG A 148 20.22 13.02 -12.60
N PHE A 149 21.07 12.34 -13.33
CA PHE A 149 21.80 11.16 -12.87
C PHE A 149 23.17 11.52 -12.28
N SER A 150 23.68 10.64 -11.44
CA SER A 150 24.98 10.81 -10.76
C SER A 150 26.18 10.92 -11.70
N ASN A 151 26.07 10.39 -12.92
CA ASN A 151 27.09 10.52 -13.97
C ASN A 151 27.03 11.84 -14.76
N GLY A 152 26.06 12.73 -14.44
CA GLY A 152 25.86 14.01 -15.11
C GLY A 152 24.90 13.98 -16.31
N ALA A 153 24.31 12.83 -16.65
CA ALA A 153 23.26 12.75 -17.66
C ALA A 153 21.99 13.46 -17.17
N THR A 154 21.38 14.28 -18.02
CA THR A 154 20.16 15.04 -17.73
C THR A 154 19.04 14.65 -18.69
N TYR A 155 17.82 14.62 -18.17
CA TYR A 155 16.63 14.19 -18.92
C TYR A 155 15.42 15.04 -18.58
N THR A 156 14.58 15.28 -19.59
CA THR A 156 13.23 15.78 -19.36
C THR A 156 12.29 14.61 -19.12
N LEU A 157 11.60 14.63 -18.01
CA LEU A 157 10.65 13.58 -17.56
C LEU A 157 9.24 13.90 -18.05
N HIS A 158 8.58 12.91 -18.63
CA HIS A 158 7.15 12.90 -18.89
C HIS A 158 6.50 11.75 -18.11
N LEU A 159 5.47 12.08 -17.35
CA LEU A 159 4.67 11.14 -16.56
C LEU A 159 3.29 10.98 -17.17
N GLY A 160 2.80 9.75 -17.22
CA GLY A 160 1.49 9.44 -17.77
C GLY A 160 1.50 9.32 -19.28
N GLY A 161 0.32 9.08 -19.85
CA GLY A 161 0.12 8.98 -21.29
C GLY A 161 0.47 7.60 -21.86
N ASN A 162 -0.51 6.94 -22.38
CA ASN A 162 -0.41 6.03 -23.51
C ASN A 162 -0.62 6.81 -24.78
#